data_f13996c3e2e0d6ce3d2164eb6b7204f7
#
_entry.id   f13996c3e2e0d6ce3d2164eb6b7204f7
#
_cell.length_a   1.000
_cell.length_b   1.000
_cell.length_c   1.000
_cell.angle_alpha   90.00
_cell.angle_beta   90.00
_cell.angle_gamma   90.00
#
_symmetry.space_group_name_H-M   'P 1'
#
loop_
_entity.id
_entity.type
_entity.pdbx_description
1 polymer ?
#
loop_
_entity_poly.entity_id
_entity_poly.type
_entity_poly.pdbx_seq_one_letter_code
_entity_poly.pdbx_strand_id
1 'polypeptide(L)'
;MTVQETKERKKLLGYTNEMISELSGVPLGTVQKIFAGVTASPRYDTLLALEKVLKKEDNKMAESVRDYSVKRPGEYTVQDYYALPKERRVELMNGVIYDMAAPSNLHQLLCTEIWQPIKDYIKKEGGQCIPFVAPADVQLDCDDKTMVQPDVFVVCDRRKLIKHCTYGAPDFIVEILSESGRKKDMIIKCEKYASAGVREYWIVDPVQKKVLVYDFEHDEFPVIYGFDDKVPVRIFEGKCIINFAEIYEYVSFLYE
;
A
#
# COMPACT_ATOMS: atom_id res chain seq x y z
N MET A 1 2.94 -16.20 -34.65
CA MET A 1 2.08 -14.98 -34.54
C MET A 1 2.62 -13.86 -35.39
N THR A 2 1.74 -13.07 -35.98
CA THR A 2 2.12 -11.80 -36.66
C THR A 2 2.38 -10.69 -35.64
N VAL A 3 3.04 -9.61 -36.04
CA VAL A 3 3.25 -8.44 -35.14
C VAL A 3 1.91 -7.86 -34.67
N GLN A 4 0.89 -7.89 -35.51
CA GLN A 4 -0.45 -7.41 -35.16
C GLN A 4 -1.10 -8.28 -34.08
N GLU A 5 -1.04 -9.60 -34.26
CA GLU A 5 -1.55 -10.56 -33.26
C GLU A 5 -0.79 -10.45 -31.92
N THR A 6 0.53 -10.20 -31.94
CA THR A 6 1.30 -9.98 -30.71
C THR A 6 0.88 -8.71 -29.99
N LYS A 7 0.54 -7.62 -30.71
CA LYS A 7 0.01 -6.37 -30.13
C LYS A 7 -1.34 -6.57 -29.46
N GLU A 8 -2.25 -7.26 -30.15
CA GLU A 8 -3.58 -7.57 -29.61
C GLU A 8 -3.47 -8.44 -28.37
N ARG A 9 -2.62 -9.48 -28.43
CA ARG A 9 -2.41 -10.39 -27.31
C ARG A 9 -1.76 -9.70 -26.11
N LYS A 10 -0.77 -8.82 -26.33
CA LYS A 10 -0.18 -7.97 -25.27
C LYS A 10 -1.26 -7.14 -24.58
N LYS A 11 -2.15 -6.50 -25.35
CA LYS A 11 -3.22 -5.67 -24.82
C LYS A 11 -4.21 -6.52 -24.01
N LEU A 12 -4.50 -7.71 -24.49
CA LEU A 12 -5.43 -8.67 -23.85
C LEU A 12 -4.86 -9.21 -22.53
N LEU A 13 -3.54 -9.44 -22.46
CA LEU A 13 -2.83 -9.95 -21.28
C LEU A 13 -2.43 -8.84 -20.29
N GLY A 14 -2.57 -7.56 -20.66
CA GLY A 14 -2.17 -6.43 -19.82
C GLY A 14 -0.66 -6.31 -19.59
N TYR A 15 0.18 -6.99 -20.38
CA TYR A 15 1.62 -7.00 -20.17
C TYR A 15 2.26 -5.65 -20.53
N THR A 16 3.18 -5.17 -19.68
CA THR A 16 4.03 -4.02 -20.00
C THR A 16 5.17 -4.43 -20.94
N ASN A 17 5.85 -3.48 -21.57
CA ASN A 17 7.02 -3.76 -22.41
C ASN A 17 8.17 -4.36 -21.58
N GLU A 18 8.32 -3.90 -20.35
CA GLU A 18 9.29 -4.36 -19.37
C GLU A 18 9.06 -5.84 -19.02
N MET A 19 7.83 -6.21 -18.67
CA MET A 19 7.44 -7.60 -18.39
C MET A 19 7.72 -8.51 -19.59
N ILE A 20 7.36 -8.08 -20.79
CA ILE A 20 7.62 -8.88 -22.00
C ILE A 20 9.11 -9.02 -22.26
N SER A 21 9.91 -7.96 -22.05
CA SER A 21 11.36 -8.00 -22.17
C SER A 21 11.97 -9.03 -21.21
N GLU A 22 11.57 -8.99 -19.94
CA GLU A 22 12.06 -9.89 -18.91
C GLU A 22 11.68 -11.36 -19.19
N LEU A 23 10.42 -11.63 -19.51
CA LEU A 23 9.91 -12.96 -19.75
C LEU A 23 10.42 -13.58 -21.07
N SER A 24 10.63 -12.77 -22.11
CA SER A 24 11.08 -13.24 -23.44
C SER A 24 12.58 -13.22 -23.63
N GLY A 25 13.33 -12.52 -22.77
CA GLY A 25 14.76 -12.26 -22.97
C GLY A 25 15.07 -11.32 -24.14
N VAL A 26 14.05 -10.72 -24.78
CA VAL A 26 14.22 -9.74 -25.85
C VAL A 26 14.55 -8.37 -25.25
N PRO A 27 15.62 -7.68 -25.68
CA PRO A 27 15.97 -6.37 -25.13
C PRO A 27 14.81 -5.37 -25.17
N LEU A 28 14.60 -4.62 -24.08
CA LEU A 28 13.48 -3.69 -23.90
C LEU A 28 13.31 -2.71 -25.06
N GLY A 29 14.41 -2.12 -25.54
CA GLY A 29 14.38 -1.21 -26.71
C GLY A 29 13.87 -1.88 -27.99
N THR A 30 14.08 -3.19 -28.16
CA THR A 30 13.54 -3.96 -29.28
C THR A 30 12.04 -4.21 -29.11
N VAL A 31 11.64 -4.59 -27.90
CA VAL A 31 10.22 -4.78 -27.53
C VAL A 31 9.44 -3.48 -27.76
N GLN A 32 9.95 -2.35 -27.28
CA GLN A 32 9.32 -1.03 -27.44
C GLN A 32 9.15 -0.68 -28.94
N LYS A 33 10.17 -0.86 -29.79
CA LYS A 33 10.12 -0.57 -31.23
C LYS A 33 9.09 -1.42 -31.96
N ILE A 34 8.97 -2.72 -31.60
CA ILE A 34 7.99 -3.62 -32.20
C ILE A 34 6.55 -3.21 -31.84
N PHE A 35 6.28 -2.95 -30.56
CA PHE A 35 4.95 -2.57 -30.10
C PHE A 35 4.57 -1.13 -30.47
N ALA A 36 5.54 -0.22 -30.63
CA ALA A 36 5.31 1.11 -31.21
C ALA A 36 5.06 1.08 -32.74
N GLY A 37 5.32 -0.06 -33.40
CA GLY A 37 5.15 -0.18 -34.85
C GLY A 37 6.33 0.34 -35.67
N VAL A 38 7.42 0.74 -35.03
CA VAL A 38 8.66 1.21 -35.70
C VAL A 38 9.34 0.05 -36.43
N THR A 39 9.24 -1.17 -35.89
CA THR A 39 9.76 -2.39 -36.54
C THR A 39 8.61 -3.20 -37.09
N ALA A 40 8.34 -3.09 -38.39
CA ALA A 40 7.25 -3.82 -39.05
C ALA A 40 7.57 -5.31 -39.27
N SER A 41 8.84 -5.67 -39.42
CA SER A 41 9.30 -7.04 -39.66
C SER A 41 10.46 -7.38 -38.74
N PRO A 42 10.18 -7.78 -37.47
CA PRO A 42 11.19 -8.25 -36.53
C PRO A 42 11.84 -9.57 -37.04
N ARG A 43 13.04 -9.87 -36.56
CA ARG A 43 13.69 -11.16 -36.84
C ARG A 43 12.82 -12.31 -36.35
N TYR A 44 12.84 -13.43 -37.07
CA TYR A 44 12.06 -14.61 -36.76
C TYR A 44 12.25 -15.09 -35.32
N ASP A 45 13.50 -15.15 -34.83
CA ASP A 45 13.82 -15.57 -33.46
C ASP A 45 13.21 -14.62 -32.40
N THR A 46 13.18 -13.32 -32.70
CA THR A 46 12.54 -12.32 -31.83
C THR A 46 11.03 -12.53 -31.76
N LEU A 47 10.39 -12.74 -32.91
CA LEU A 47 8.95 -13.06 -32.95
C LEU A 47 8.63 -14.35 -32.22
N LEU A 48 9.46 -15.39 -32.39
CA LEU A 48 9.29 -16.67 -31.73
C LEU A 48 9.43 -16.55 -30.18
N ALA A 49 10.39 -15.73 -29.71
CA ALA A 49 10.57 -15.45 -28.28
C ALA A 49 9.35 -14.72 -27.70
N LEU A 50 8.83 -13.71 -28.39
CA LEU A 50 7.61 -13.00 -27.99
C LEU A 50 6.38 -13.92 -28.04
N GLU A 51 6.28 -14.76 -29.06
CA GLU A 51 5.20 -15.72 -29.21
C GLU A 51 5.16 -16.74 -28.06
N LYS A 52 6.31 -17.25 -27.62
CA LYS A 52 6.40 -18.16 -26.47
C LYS A 52 5.85 -17.55 -25.19
N VAL A 53 6.07 -16.26 -24.96
CA VAL A 53 5.57 -15.54 -23.79
C VAL A 53 4.07 -15.25 -23.93
N LEU A 54 3.63 -14.84 -25.12
CA LEU A 54 2.26 -14.40 -25.36
C LEU A 54 1.27 -15.55 -25.67
N LYS A 55 1.78 -16.76 -26.06
CA LYS A 55 0.98 -17.99 -26.25
C LYS A 55 1.01 -18.96 -25.08
N LYS A 56 1.92 -18.80 -24.09
CA LYS A 56 2.16 -19.81 -23.04
C LYS A 56 0.96 -20.07 -22.12
N GLU A 57 -0.17 -19.41 -22.34
CA GLU A 57 -1.33 -19.41 -21.45
C GLU A 57 -2.54 -20.24 -21.90
N ASP A 58 -2.43 -21.09 -22.93
CA ASP A 58 -3.61 -21.91 -23.26
C ASP A 58 -3.78 -23.17 -22.40
N ASN A 59 -2.83 -23.54 -21.49
CA ASN A 59 -2.94 -24.87 -20.86
C ASN A 59 -2.63 -25.05 -19.37
N LYS A 60 -2.16 -24.04 -18.59
CA LYS A 60 -2.00 -24.27 -17.13
C LYS A 60 -2.28 -23.06 -16.22
N MET A 61 -2.33 -21.84 -16.73
CA MET A 61 -2.76 -20.66 -15.96
C MET A 61 -4.21 -20.26 -16.24
N ALA A 62 -4.82 -20.81 -17.27
CA ALA A 62 -6.22 -20.53 -17.65
C ALA A 62 -7.24 -21.04 -16.61
N GLU A 63 -6.87 -21.93 -15.69
CA GLU A 63 -7.76 -22.36 -14.60
C GLU A 63 -7.64 -21.52 -13.32
N SER A 64 -6.52 -20.79 -13.13
CA SER A 64 -6.36 -19.87 -11.99
C SER A 64 -6.50 -18.38 -12.37
N VAL A 65 -6.57 -18.06 -13.67
CA VAL A 65 -6.75 -16.70 -14.23
C VAL A 65 -8.12 -16.57 -14.91
N ARG A 66 -8.99 -17.57 -14.77
CA ARG A 66 -10.37 -17.42 -15.20
C ARG A 66 -11.07 -16.43 -14.30
N ASP A 67 -11.24 -15.25 -14.86
CA ASP A 67 -12.16 -14.19 -14.41
C ASP A 67 -11.58 -12.92 -13.80
N TYR A 68 -10.32 -12.58 -14.09
CA TYR A 68 -9.94 -11.18 -13.99
C TYR A 68 -10.34 -10.44 -15.28
N SER A 69 -11.63 -10.21 -15.47
CA SER A 69 -12.07 -9.09 -16.29
C SER A 69 -11.40 -7.86 -15.71
N VAL A 70 -10.49 -7.23 -16.46
CA VAL A 70 -9.83 -6.00 -16.04
C VAL A 70 -10.93 -4.98 -15.80
N LYS A 71 -11.37 -4.86 -14.54
CA LYS A 71 -12.37 -3.91 -14.11
C LYS A 71 -11.80 -2.51 -14.25
N ARG A 72 -12.66 -1.53 -14.49
CA ARG A 72 -12.25 -0.13 -14.50
C ARG A 72 -11.91 0.32 -13.08
N PRO A 73 -11.01 1.31 -12.93
CA PRO A 73 -10.81 1.95 -11.62
C PRO A 73 -12.16 2.36 -11.02
N GLY A 74 -12.40 2.02 -9.75
CA GLY A 74 -13.67 2.22 -9.07
C GLY A 74 -14.62 1.00 -9.06
N GLU A 75 -14.35 -0.02 -9.87
CA GLU A 75 -15.21 -1.21 -9.96
C GLU A 75 -14.72 -2.40 -9.12
N TYR A 76 -13.46 -2.38 -8.65
CA TYR A 76 -12.92 -3.46 -7.82
C TYR A 76 -13.60 -3.53 -6.45
N THR A 77 -13.68 -4.75 -5.91
CA THR A 77 -14.32 -5.04 -4.63
C THR A 77 -13.34 -5.72 -3.67
N VAL A 78 -13.72 -5.80 -2.40
CA VAL A 78 -13.00 -6.60 -1.38
C VAL A 78 -12.89 -8.07 -1.79
N GLN A 79 -13.88 -8.61 -2.52
CA GLN A 79 -13.79 -9.96 -3.06
C GLN A 79 -12.68 -10.06 -4.13
N ASP A 80 -12.56 -9.07 -5.01
CA ASP A 80 -11.45 -9.01 -5.98
C ASP A 80 -10.10 -8.87 -5.28
N TYR A 81 -10.02 -8.04 -4.22
CA TYR A 81 -8.83 -7.89 -3.40
C TYR A 81 -8.34 -9.24 -2.84
N TYR A 82 -9.22 -10.02 -2.22
CA TYR A 82 -8.85 -11.33 -1.68
C TYR A 82 -8.61 -12.41 -2.75
N ALA A 83 -9.07 -12.19 -3.98
CA ALA A 83 -8.82 -13.08 -5.10
C ALA A 83 -7.45 -12.84 -5.77
N LEU A 84 -6.74 -11.74 -5.46
CA LEU A 84 -5.40 -11.47 -5.96
C LEU A 84 -4.37 -12.50 -5.46
N PRO A 85 -3.30 -12.75 -6.22
CA PRO A 85 -2.19 -13.58 -5.74
C PRO A 85 -1.66 -13.06 -4.41
N LYS A 86 -1.39 -13.96 -3.45
CA LYS A 86 -0.94 -13.60 -2.10
C LYS A 86 0.40 -12.87 -2.06
N GLU A 87 1.20 -13.06 -3.09
CA GLU A 87 2.51 -12.41 -3.26
C GLU A 87 2.37 -10.94 -3.68
N ARG A 88 1.20 -10.56 -4.21
CA ARG A 88 0.93 -9.19 -4.63
C ARG A 88 0.40 -8.38 -3.45
N ARG A 89 1.22 -7.45 -2.97
CA ARG A 89 0.82 -6.51 -1.92
C ARG A 89 0.09 -5.32 -2.54
N VAL A 90 -1.15 -5.13 -2.15
CA VAL A 90 -2.00 -4.04 -2.67
C VAL A 90 -2.87 -3.47 -1.57
N GLU A 91 -3.35 -2.26 -1.80
CA GLU A 91 -4.51 -1.67 -1.12
C GLU A 91 -5.64 -1.48 -2.12
N LEU A 92 -6.86 -1.50 -1.64
CA LEU A 92 -8.06 -1.16 -2.39
C LEU A 92 -8.67 0.10 -1.77
N MET A 93 -8.78 1.19 -2.54
CA MET A 93 -9.42 2.43 -2.08
C MET A 93 -10.47 2.89 -3.08
N ASN A 94 -11.71 3.02 -2.64
CA ASN A 94 -12.84 3.40 -3.48
C ASN A 94 -12.94 2.57 -4.79
N GLY A 95 -12.68 1.26 -4.69
CA GLY A 95 -12.71 0.35 -5.84
C GLY A 95 -11.52 0.49 -6.80
N VAL A 96 -10.44 1.15 -6.39
CA VAL A 96 -9.17 1.25 -7.14
C VAL A 96 -8.09 0.46 -6.43
N ILE A 97 -7.39 -0.41 -7.15
CA ILE A 97 -6.26 -1.18 -6.62
C ILE A 97 -4.97 -0.38 -6.76
N TYR A 98 -4.22 -0.28 -5.66
CA TYR A 98 -2.91 0.37 -5.58
C TYR A 98 -1.87 -0.65 -5.17
N ASP A 99 -0.84 -0.86 -6.01
CA ASP A 99 0.29 -1.71 -5.67
C ASP A 99 1.18 -1.05 -4.60
N MET A 100 1.58 -1.82 -3.60
CA MET A 100 2.45 -1.40 -2.52
C MET A 100 3.89 -1.84 -2.79
N ALA A 101 4.83 -0.93 -2.61
CA ALA A 101 6.26 -1.28 -2.62
C ALA A 101 6.66 -2.06 -1.35
N ALA A 102 7.78 -2.79 -1.43
CA ALA A 102 8.40 -3.34 -0.23
C ALA A 102 8.90 -2.20 0.67
N PRO A 103 8.65 -2.25 1.99
CA PRO A 103 9.12 -1.23 2.91
C PRO A 103 10.65 -1.28 3.07
N SER A 104 11.29 -0.12 3.28
CA SER A 104 12.70 -0.03 3.66
C SER A 104 12.93 -0.47 5.11
N ASN A 105 14.19 -0.74 5.47
CA ASN A 105 14.55 -1.02 6.88
C ASN A 105 14.19 0.14 7.80
N LEU A 106 14.44 1.39 7.38
CA LEU A 106 14.06 2.59 8.13
C LEU A 106 12.55 2.63 8.38
N HIS A 107 11.75 2.37 7.35
CA HIS A 107 10.30 2.34 7.47
C HIS A 107 9.85 1.28 8.49
N GLN A 108 10.40 0.06 8.44
CA GLN A 108 10.04 -1.01 9.38
C GLN A 108 10.43 -0.69 10.83
N LEU A 109 11.62 -0.10 11.04
CA LEU A 109 12.03 0.33 12.38
C LEU A 109 11.11 1.42 12.92
N LEU A 110 10.78 2.44 12.12
CA LEU A 110 9.85 3.48 12.54
C LEU A 110 8.47 2.91 12.92
N CYS A 111 7.95 1.93 12.16
CA CYS A 111 6.69 1.27 12.51
C CYS A 111 6.75 0.64 13.92
N THR A 112 7.81 -0.12 14.21
CA THR A 112 7.94 -0.84 15.48
C THR A 112 8.22 0.09 16.64
N GLU A 113 9.07 1.10 16.47
CA GLU A 113 9.41 2.08 17.50
C GLU A 113 8.22 2.99 17.85
N ILE A 114 7.31 3.25 16.92
CA ILE A 114 6.06 3.98 17.20
C ILE A 114 5.04 3.04 17.87
N TRP A 115 4.91 1.81 17.40
CA TRP A 115 3.94 0.84 17.91
C TRP A 115 4.24 0.40 19.35
N GLN A 116 5.52 0.18 19.70
CA GLN A 116 5.92 -0.39 20.99
C GLN A 116 5.47 0.48 22.19
N PRO A 117 5.77 1.79 22.26
CA PRO A 117 5.33 2.62 23.38
C PRO A 117 3.80 2.73 23.49
N ILE A 118 3.07 2.69 22.37
CA ILE A 118 1.60 2.64 22.39
C ILE A 118 1.12 1.35 23.06
N LYS A 119 1.68 0.21 22.67
CA LYS A 119 1.35 -1.09 23.26
C LYS A 119 1.67 -1.15 24.75
N ASP A 120 2.84 -0.63 25.15
CA ASP A 120 3.26 -0.63 26.55
C ASP A 120 2.38 0.28 27.39
N TYR A 121 2.00 1.45 26.87
CA TYR A 121 1.06 2.35 27.53
C TYR A 121 -0.30 1.66 27.74
N ILE A 122 -0.91 1.10 26.69
CA ILE A 122 -2.21 0.42 26.78
C ILE A 122 -2.15 -0.71 27.82
N LYS A 123 -1.07 -1.50 27.80
CA LYS A 123 -0.88 -2.61 28.74
C LYS A 123 -0.72 -2.12 30.19
N LYS A 124 0.04 -1.06 30.41
CA LYS A 124 0.29 -0.45 31.72
C LYS A 124 -1.01 0.10 32.32
N GLU A 125 -1.80 0.80 31.53
CA GLU A 125 -3.07 1.39 31.96
C GLU A 125 -4.24 0.38 32.04
N GLY A 126 -4.00 -0.90 31.71
CA GLY A 126 -5.05 -1.93 31.66
C GLY A 126 -6.12 -1.66 30.60
N GLY A 127 -5.79 -0.88 29.56
CA GLY A 127 -6.71 -0.50 28.50
C GLY A 127 -7.14 -1.69 27.62
N GLN A 128 -8.30 -1.55 26.97
CA GLN A 128 -8.85 -2.59 26.10
C GLN A 128 -8.52 -2.41 24.61
N CYS A 129 -7.91 -1.27 24.24
CA CYS A 129 -7.49 -1.01 22.86
C CYS A 129 -6.42 -2.00 22.40
N ILE A 130 -6.40 -2.32 21.13
CA ILE A 130 -5.43 -3.26 20.52
C ILE A 130 -4.63 -2.51 19.46
N PRO A 131 -3.30 -2.37 19.63
CA PRO A 131 -2.43 -1.79 18.63
C PRO A 131 -1.96 -2.84 17.63
N PHE A 132 -1.96 -2.50 16.36
CA PHE A 132 -1.50 -3.31 15.25
C PHE A 132 -0.34 -2.63 14.51
N VAL A 133 0.48 -3.44 13.85
CA VAL A 133 1.51 -3.02 12.91
C VAL A 133 1.34 -3.81 11.61
N ALA A 134 1.56 -3.18 10.47
CA ALA A 134 1.44 -3.81 9.16
C ALA A 134 2.30 -5.10 9.02
N PRO A 135 1.84 -6.12 8.26
CA PRO A 135 0.63 -6.10 7.45
C PRO A 135 -0.63 -6.53 8.23
N ALA A 136 -1.67 -5.73 8.23
CA ALA A 136 -2.97 -6.11 8.78
C ALA A 136 -4.08 -5.36 8.03
N ASP A 137 -5.09 -6.11 7.57
CA ASP A 137 -6.15 -5.58 6.73
C ASP A 137 -7.18 -4.78 7.54
N VAL A 138 -7.59 -3.64 7.01
CA VAL A 138 -8.67 -2.80 7.52
C VAL A 138 -9.69 -2.55 6.42
N GLN A 139 -10.90 -3.09 6.56
CA GLN A 139 -12.05 -2.76 5.71
C GLN A 139 -12.70 -1.48 6.23
N LEU A 140 -12.19 -0.35 5.77
CA LEU A 140 -12.30 0.95 6.43
C LEU A 140 -13.74 1.46 6.54
N ASP A 141 -14.49 1.46 5.42
CA ASP A 141 -15.84 2.06 5.34
C ASP A 141 -16.97 1.07 5.64
N CYS A 142 -16.67 -0.15 6.03
CA CYS A 142 -17.63 -1.25 6.15
C CYS A 142 -18.38 -1.55 4.82
N ASP A 143 -17.82 -1.11 3.70
CA ASP A 143 -18.31 -1.40 2.35
C ASP A 143 -17.43 -2.47 1.67
N ASP A 144 -17.70 -2.75 0.40
CA ASP A 144 -16.93 -3.70 -0.41
C ASP A 144 -15.88 -3.02 -1.30
N LYS A 145 -15.55 -1.73 -1.08
CA LYS A 145 -14.73 -0.90 -1.97
C LYS A 145 -13.41 -0.44 -1.37
N THR A 146 -13.23 -0.63 -0.05
CA THR A 146 -12.07 -0.08 0.63
C THR A 146 -11.44 -1.11 1.59
N MET A 147 -10.21 -1.53 1.28
CA MET A 147 -9.36 -2.39 2.11
C MET A 147 -7.95 -1.80 2.12
N VAL A 148 -7.51 -1.30 3.27
CA VAL A 148 -6.21 -0.67 3.45
C VAL A 148 -5.35 -1.43 4.46
N GLN A 149 -4.03 -1.19 4.43
CA GLN A 149 -3.06 -1.77 5.36
C GLN A 149 -2.24 -0.66 6.02
N PRO A 150 -2.79 0.06 7.01
CA PRO A 150 -2.06 1.14 7.67
C PRO A 150 -0.80 0.62 8.36
N ASP A 151 0.27 1.41 8.37
CA ASP A 151 1.56 1.01 8.94
C ASP A 151 1.47 0.70 10.44
N VAL A 152 0.81 1.60 11.20
CA VAL A 152 0.47 1.36 12.61
C VAL A 152 -0.96 1.85 12.85
N PHE A 153 -1.75 1.08 13.59
CA PHE A 153 -3.10 1.53 13.95
C PHE A 153 -3.58 0.94 15.29
N VAL A 154 -4.56 1.60 15.89
CA VAL A 154 -5.16 1.19 17.17
C VAL A 154 -6.66 1.06 17.02
N VAL A 155 -7.22 -0.04 17.56
CA VAL A 155 -8.66 -0.32 17.61
C VAL A 155 -9.10 -0.43 19.06
N CYS A 156 -9.98 0.45 19.51
CA CYS A 156 -10.50 0.45 20.89
C CYS A 156 -11.84 -0.30 21.02
N ASP A 157 -12.61 -0.39 19.95
CA ASP A 157 -13.81 -1.25 19.93
C ASP A 157 -13.47 -2.63 19.35
N ARG A 158 -13.31 -3.61 20.25
CA ARG A 158 -12.97 -4.99 19.87
C ARG A 158 -14.00 -5.68 18.98
N ARG A 159 -15.23 -5.18 18.90
CA ARG A 159 -16.27 -5.73 18.00
C ARG A 159 -15.91 -5.52 16.53
N LYS A 160 -15.05 -4.54 16.22
CA LYS A 160 -14.51 -4.33 14.89
C LYS A 160 -13.49 -5.38 14.46
N LEU A 161 -12.92 -6.14 15.40
CA LEU A 161 -11.91 -7.16 15.13
C LEU A 161 -12.59 -8.46 14.72
N ILE A 162 -12.70 -8.71 13.41
CA ILE A 162 -13.20 -9.97 12.87
C ILE A 162 -12.04 -10.87 12.43
N LYS A 163 -12.32 -12.12 12.04
CA LYS A 163 -11.27 -13.13 11.80
C LYS A 163 -10.24 -12.73 10.74
N HIS A 164 -10.65 -11.98 9.73
CA HIS A 164 -9.82 -11.70 8.54
C HIS A 164 -9.29 -10.26 8.47
N CYS A 165 -9.95 -9.32 9.11
CA CYS A 165 -9.59 -7.90 9.08
C CYS A 165 -10.16 -7.14 10.28
N THR A 166 -9.79 -5.88 10.40
CA THR A 166 -10.54 -4.89 11.16
C THR A 166 -11.70 -4.39 10.29
N TYR A 167 -12.93 -4.49 10.77
CA TYR A 167 -14.14 -4.05 10.05
C TYR A 167 -14.61 -2.71 10.60
N GLY A 168 -14.40 -1.65 9.83
CA GLY A 168 -14.63 -0.26 10.21
C GLY A 168 -13.35 0.49 10.58
N ALA A 169 -13.46 1.81 10.73
CA ALA A 169 -12.33 2.69 10.99
C ALA A 169 -11.64 2.38 12.32
N PRO A 170 -10.30 2.25 12.36
CA PRO A 170 -9.52 2.32 13.59
C PRO A 170 -9.70 3.67 14.31
N ASP A 171 -9.38 3.72 15.60
CA ASP A 171 -9.40 4.96 16.37
C ASP A 171 -8.18 5.85 16.06
N PHE A 172 -7.03 5.23 15.77
CA PHE A 172 -5.76 5.89 15.49
C PHE A 172 -5.05 5.20 14.34
N ILE A 173 -4.45 5.98 13.45
CA ILE A 173 -3.65 5.48 12.32
C ILE A 173 -2.36 6.28 12.20
N VAL A 174 -1.26 5.59 11.88
CA VAL A 174 0.01 6.18 11.43
C VAL A 174 0.36 5.64 10.06
N GLU A 175 0.73 6.53 9.16
CA GLU A 175 1.33 6.21 7.86
C GLU A 175 2.74 6.81 7.79
N ILE A 176 3.73 6.01 7.41
CA ILE A 176 5.11 6.43 7.27
C ILE A 176 5.43 6.57 5.78
N LEU A 177 5.88 7.76 5.39
CA LEU A 177 6.18 8.03 3.99
C LEU A 177 7.36 7.21 3.49
N SER A 178 7.19 6.57 2.35
CA SER A 178 8.31 6.02 1.61
C SER A 178 9.08 7.15 0.87
N GLU A 179 10.39 6.95 0.62
CA GLU A 179 11.24 7.90 -0.13
C GLU A 179 10.68 8.24 -1.52
N SER A 180 9.99 7.31 -2.16
CA SER A 180 9.32 7.52 -3.45
C SER A 180 8.12 8.48 -3.39
N GLY A 181 7.80 8.98 -2.18
CA GLY A 181 7.01 10.16 -1.90
C GLY A 181 5.68 10.26 -2.62
N ARG A 182 4.74 9.44 -2.26
CA ARG A 182 3.37 9.54 -2.76
C ARG A 182 2.57 10.63 -2.02
N LYS A 183 3.08 11.87 -2.03
CA LYS A 183 2.36 13.00 -1.41
C LYS A 183 0.90 13.09 -1.84
N LYS A 184 0.60 12.68 -3.10
CA LYS A 184 -0.76 12.67 -3.65
C LYS A 184 -1.64 11.60 -3.01
N ASP A 185 -1.06 10.40 -2.76
CA ASP A 185 -1.79 9.30 -2.11
C ASP A 185 -2.12 9.64 -0.65
N MET A 186 -1.29 10.46 0.01
CA MET A 186 -1.51 10.90 1.39
C MET A 186 -2.69 11.85 1.54
N ILE A 187 -2.91 12.74 0.58
CA ILE A 187 -4.08 13.62 0.59
C ILE A 187 -5.34 12.78 0.49
N ILE A 188 -5.34 11.78 -0.41
CA ILE A 188 -6.48 10.86 -0.59
C ILE A 188 -6.71 10.03 0.69
N LYS A 189 -5.64 9.50 1.31
CA LYS A 189 -5.75 8.74 2.57
C LYS A 189 -6.21 9.61 3.73
N CYS A 190 -5.71 10.84 3.85
CA CYS A 190 -6.12 11.77 4.90
C CYS A 190 -7.62 12.06 4.84
N GLU A 191 -8.13 12.44 3.67
CA GLU A 191 -9.56 12.67 3.45
C GLU A 191 -10.38 11.40 3.68
N LYS A 192 -9.87 10.25 3.24
CA LYS A 192 -10.53 8.95 3.41
C LYS A 192 -10.63 8.54 4.87
N TYR A 193 -9.55 8.67 5.66
CA TYR A 193 -9.53 8.35 7.07
C TYR A 193 -10.43 9.28 7.89
N ALA A 194 -10.41 10.57 7.60
CA ALA A 194 -11.30 11.54 8.22
C ALA A 194 -12.79 11.20 7.96
N SER A 195 -13.15 10.93 6.70
CA SER A 195 -14.53 10.61 6.31
C SER A 195 -15.02 9.28 6.87
N ALA A 196 -14.12 8.30 7.09
CA ALA A 196 -14.46 7.00 7.65
C ALA A 196 -14.65 7.02 9.17
N GLY A 197 -14.25 8.11 9.86
CA GLY A 197 -14.39 8.27 11.30
C GLY A 197 -13.15 7.81 12.10
N VAL A 198 -11.97 7.83 11.51
CA VAL A 198 -10.71 7.78 12.26
C VAL A 198 -10.64 9.01 13.14
N ARG A 199 -10.24 8.87 14.41
CA ARG A 199 -10.22 9.96 15.38
C ARG A 199 -8.92 10.75 15.32
N GLU A 200 -7.79 10.04 15.15
CA GLU A 200 -6.47 10.65 15.07
C GLU A 200 -5.64 9.98 13.95
N TYR A 201 -4.95 10.80 13.15
CA TYR A 201 -4.14 10.33 12.05
C TYR A 201 -2.78 11.03 12.02
N TRP A 202 -1.71 10.24 11.96
CA TRP A 202 -0.35 10.73 11.86
C TRP A 202 0.28 10.41 10.52
N ILE A 203 0.99 11.39 9.97
CA ILE A 203 1.85 11.24 8.82
C ILE A 203 3.28 11.45 9.28
N VAL A 204 4.10 10.41 9.19
CA VAL A 204 5.52 10.46 9.53
C VAL A 204 6.33 10.59 8.25
N ASP A 205 7.05 11.70 8.09
CA ASP A 205 7.95 11.95 6.95
C ASP A 205 9.40 11.76 7.42
N PRO A 206 10.03 10.60 7.16
CA PRO A 206 11.39 10.35 7.59
C PRO A 206 12.42 11.22 6.84
N VAL A 207 12.13 11.65 5.61
CA VAL A 207 13.05 12.50 4.82
C VAL A 207 13.09 13.92 5.39
N GLN A 208 11.91 14.49 5.69
CA GLN A 208 11.83 15.82 6.30
C GLN A 208 11.97 15.80 7.82
N LYS A 209 12.03 14.62 8.44
CA LYS A 209 12.06 14.42 9.90
C LYS A 209 10.91 15.16 10.59
N LYS A 210 9.70 14.97 10.09
CA LYS A 210 8.48 15.61 10.57
C LYS A 210 7.38 14.60 10.83
N VAL A 211 6.52 14.94 11.79
CA VAL A 211 5.29 14.23 12.11
C VAL A 211 4.13 15.22 12.01
N LEU A 212 3.19 14.96 11.11
CA LEU A 212 1.96 15.73 11.01
C LEU A 212 0.88 14.97 11.76
N VAL A 213 0.30 15.59 12.75
CA VAL A 213 -0.73 15.03 13.64
C VAL A 213 -2.06 15.68 13.32
N TYR A 214 -3.01 14.91 12.80
CA TYR A 214 -4.40 15.31 12.58
C TYR A 214 -5.25 14.76 13.73
N ASP A 215 -5.86 15.62 14.51
CA ASP A 215 -6.90 15.29 15.49
C ASP A 215 -8.26 15.63 14.84
N PHE A 216 -8.89 14.64 14.21
CA PHE A 216 -10.13 14.86 13.46
C PHE A 216 -11.36 15.14 14.36
N GLU A 217 -11.23 14.95 15.67
CA GLU A 217 -12.29 15.22 16.62
C GLU A 217 -12.26 16.67 17.12
N HIS A 218 -11.08 17.32 17.19
CA HIS A 218 -10.94 18.58 17.90
C HIS A 218 -10.29 19.70 17.08
N ASP A 219 -9.47 19.36 16.07
CA ASP A 219 -8.66 20.34 15.34
C ASP A 219 -8.96 20.33 13.82
N GLU A 220 -9.11 21.52 13.23
CA GLU A 220 -9.27 21.69 11.78
C GLU A 220 -7.96 21.55 11.01
N PHE A 221 -6.82 21.80 11.67
CA PHE A 221 -5.50 21.83 11.05
C PHE A 221 -4.53 20.89 11.77
N PRO A 222 -3.60 20.24 11.04
CA PRO A 222 -2.62 19.38 11.67
C PRO A 222 -1.60 20.17 12.49
N VAL A 223 -1.19 19.61 13.62
CA VAL A 223 -0.02 20.05 14.37
C VAL A 223 1.21 19.38 13.80
N ILE A 224 2.29 20.15 13.58
CA ILE A 224 3.54 19.64 13.01
C ILE A 224 4.60 19.57 14.11
N TYR A 225 5.18 18.38 14.29
CA TYR A 225 6.30 18.09 15.19
C TYR A 225 7.57 17.76 14.41
N GLY A 226 8.74 17.97 15.01
CA GLY A 226 10.03 17.49 14.53
C GLY A 226 10.38 16.12 15.10
N PHE A 227 11.46 15.52 14.60
CA PHE A 227 12.02 14.29 15.18
C PHE A 227 12.85 14.55 16.46
N ASP A 228 12.90 15.77 16.95
CA ASP A 228 13.43 16.20 18.25
C ASP A 228 12.31 16.39 19.30
N ASP A 229 11.05 16.21 18.92
CA ASP A 229 9.90 16.43 19.77
C ASP A 229 9.37 15.16 20.44
N LYS A 230 8.58 15.39 21.49
CA LYS A 230 7.73 14.39 22.13
C LYS A 230 6.29 14.59 21.67
N VAL A 231 5.73 13.61 20.96
CA VAL A 231 4.41 13.71 20.33
C VAL A 231 3.36 12.99 21.17
N PRO A 232 2.35 13.72 21.68
CA PRO A 232 1.27 13.13 22.47
C PRO A 232 0.24 12.47 21.57
N VAL A 233 -0.17 11.24 21.93
CA VAL A 233 -1.28 10.51 21.28
C VAL A 233 -2.60 11.00 21.85
N ARG A 234 -3.40 11.68 21.03
CA ARG A 234 -4.61 12.40 21.44
C ARG A 234 -5.75 11.48 21.85
N ILE A 235 -5.94 10.34 21.17
CA ILE A 235 -6.97 9.35 21.57
C ILE A 235 -6.79 8.84 23.01
N PHE A 236 -5.62 9.05 23.61
CA PHE A 236 -5.31 8.78 25.02
C PHE A 236 -5.18 10.04 25.86
N GLU A 237 -5.85 11.13 25.48
CA GLU A 237 -5.82 12.42 26.18
C GLU A 237 -4.40 12.99 26.33
N GLY A 238 -3.48 12.64 25.42
CA GLY A 238 -2.08 13.03 25.44
C GLY A 238 -1.22 12.36 26.54
N LYS A 239 -1.76 11.38 27.26
CA LYS A 239 -1.03 10.66 28.31
C LYS A 239 -0.03 9.65 27.77
N CYS A 240 -0.29 9.11 26.58
CA CYS A 240 0.68 8.30 25.82
C CYS A 240 1.54 9.24 24.99
N ILE A 241 2.85 9.19 25.17
CA ILE A 241 3.80 10.08 24.49
C ILE A 241 4.79 9.24 23.70
N ILE A 242 4.95 9.57 22.40
CA ILE A 242 5.96 8.99 21.54
C ILE A 242 7.16 9.95 21.48
N ASN A 243 8.32 9.50 21.94
CA ASN A 243 9.55 10.30 21.96
C ASN A 243 10.32 10.11 20.64
N PHE A 244 10.09 11.00 19.68
CA PHE A 244 10.75 10.92 18.37
C PHE A 244 12.25 11.22 18.45
N ALA A 245 12.75 11.92 19.47
CA ALA A 245 14.18 12.11 19.65
C ALA A 245 14.89 10.79 19.95
N GLU A 246 14.33 9.95 20.83
CA GLU A 246 14.88 8.61 21.13
C GLU A 246 14.77 7.67 19.90
N ILE A 247 13.64 7.71 19.18
CA ILE A 247 13.47 6.96 17.96
C ILE A 247 14.51 7.37 16.91
N TYR A 248 14.70 8.67 16.70
CA TYR A 248 15.67 9.19 15.74
C TYR A 248 17.11 8.80 16.11
N GLU A 249 17.49 8.92 17.39
CA GLU A 249 18.80 8.45 17.87
C GLU A 249 19.02 6.98 17.52
N TYR A 250 18.02 6.13 17.77
CA TYR A 250 18.10 4.69 17.50
C TYR A 250 18.24 4.35 16.02
N VAL A 251 17.56 5.08 15.12
CA VAL A 251 17.58 4.80 13.68
C VAL A 251 18.54 5.67 12.87
N SER A 252 19.29 6.58 13.52
CA SER A 252 20.12 7.61 12.85
C SER A 252 21.13 7.05 11.86
N PHE A 253 21.68 5.86 12.12
CA PHE A 253 22.63 5.16 11.24
C PHE A 253 22.07 4.82 9.85
N LEU A 254 20.75 4.89 9.64
CA LEU A 254 20.11 4.67 8.33
C LEU A 254 19.94 5.98 7.54
N TYR A 255 20.35 7.10 8.09
CA TYR A 255 20.34 8.41 7.41
C TYR A 255 21.71 8.80 6.85
N GLU A 256 22.74 8.00 7.13
CA GLU A 256 24.10 8.13 6.60
C GLU A 256 24.19 7.46 5.22
#